data_d6036f8677f5791297672cf1c9c6935d
#
_entry.id   d6036f8677f5791297672cf1c9c6935d
#
_cell.length_a   1.000
_cell.length_b   1.000
_cell.length_c   1.000
_cell.angle_alpha   90.00
_cell.angle_beta   90.00
_cell.angle_gamma   90.00
#
_symmetry.space_group_name_H-M   'P 1'
#
loop_
_entity.id
_entity.type
_entity.pdbx_description
1 polymer ?
#
loop_
_entity_poly.entity_id
_entity_poly.type
_entity_poly.pdbx_seq_one_letter_code
_entity_poly.pdbx_strand_id
1 'polypeptide(L)'
;MRYLFLLNPAAGKQDCTVQLIPQIRAAAARAGWSAADYTIHTTEYAGHARELARAAAQEAAQAGDSLRIWTAGGDGTFMEAMTGVQGFANAAVGCLPYGSGNDFLRTYGTRAEFTDLDAQLAGGEVTIDLLETSLGLSATICAAGLDAQVAYGIPKFRRIPLCGGEMSYLLSIVEQLCGRIGRRVTFTIDDEELTVDCLMCAICNGRAYGGGFLAAPEADPADGWLDVMIVRRVGRLTIAKLLGMYKSGLHFVNGQLTEEAKPYFLYRRARRVALRPADGRGPIVATADGECAPCDAVEAVLRPLSGRILLPAPAYERFVAKRSSVDAK
;
A
#
# COMPACT_ATOMS: atom_id res chain seq x y z
N MET A 1 23.49 15.75 -4.83
CA MET A 1 22.39 14.75 -4.69
C MET A 1 22.95 13.56 -3.94
N ARG A 2 22.20 13.01 -2.99
CA ARG A 2 22.61 11.87 -2.16
C ARG A 2 21.69 10.67 -2.41
N TYR A 3 22.22 9.46 -2.22
CA TYR A 3 21.48 8.23 -2.43
C TYR A 3 21.59 7.34 -1.19
N LEU A 4 20.46 6.74 -0.77
CA LEU A 4 20.37 5.88 0.40
C LEU A 4 19.63 4.59 0.06
N PHE A 5 20.22 3.47 0.44
CA PHE A 5 19.57 2.16 0.38
C PHE A 5 19.30 1.65 1.79
N LEU A 6 18.04 1.40 2.11
CA LEU A 6 17.59 0.83 3.39
C LEU A 6 17.17 -0.62 3.17
N LEU A 7 17.93 -1.56 3.70
CA LEU A 7 17.72 -2.98 3.48
C LEU A 7 17.13 -3.62 4.74
N ASN A 8 16.00 -4.31 4.59
CA ASN A 8 15.39 -5.05 5.68
C ASN A 8 15.71 -6.56 5.53
N PRO A 9 16.63 -7.12 6.31
CA PRO A 9 17.05 -8.53 6.22
C PRO A 9 15.94 -9.50 6.64
N ALA A 10 14.97 -9.04 7.44
CA ALA A 10 13.85 -9.85 7.91
C ALA A 10 12.68 -9.88 6.90
N ALA A 11 12.77 -9.12 5.79
CA ALA A 11 11.72 -9.11 4.78
C ALA A 11 11.78 -10.34 3.87
N GLY A 12 10.61 -10.94 3.60
CA GLY A 12 10.51 -12.08 2.68
C GLY A 12 10.93 -13.42 3.30
N LYS A 13 11.42 -14.33 2.44
CA LYS A 13 11.80 -15.69 2.85
C LYS A 13 13.30 -15.85 3.12
N GLN A 14 14.12 -14.95 2.61
CA GLN A 14 15.58 -14.99 2.71
C GLN A 14 16.11 -13.57 2.92
N ASP A 15 17.21 -13.46 3.63
CA ASP A 15 17.95 -12.21 3.78
C ASP A 15 18.39 -11.68 2.41
N CYS A 16 17.82 -10.55 2.01
CA CYS A 16 18.12 -9.92 0.72
C CYS A 16 19.52 -9.25 0.72
N THR A 17 20.10 -8.95 1.87
CA THR A 17 21.32 -8.13 1.96
C THR A 17 22.50 -8.80 1.26
N VAL A 18 22.65 -10.14 1.40
CA VAL A 18 23.75 -10.91 0.83
C VAL A 18 23.83 -10.76 -0.70
N GLN A 19 22.68 -10.79 -1.36
CA GLN A 19 22.61 -10.68 -2.82
C GLN A 19 22.55 -9.22 -3.28
N LEU A 20 21.81 -8.39 -2.56
CA LEU A 20 21.48 -7.04 -3.01
C LEU A 20 22.63 -6.05 -2.84
N ILE A 21 23.43 -6.14 -1.77
CA ILE A 21 24.58 -5.24 -1.56
C ILE A 21 25.58 -5.28 -2.73
N PRO A 22 26.04 -6.44 -3.20
CA PRO A 22 26.90 -6.49 -4.38
C PRO A 22 26.23 -5.95 -5.65
N GLN A 23 24.94 -6.21 -5.82
CA GLN A 23 24.19 -5.72 -6.98
C GLN A 23 24.04 -4.18 -6.96
N ILE A 24 23.75 -3.58 -5.80
CA ILE A 24 23.70 -2.12 -5.64
C ILE A 24 25.07 -1.51 -5.99
N ARG A 25 26.16 -2.06 -5.46
CA ARG A 25 27.51 -1.56 -5.76
C ARG A 25 27.84 -1.64 -7.24
N ALA A 26 27.46 -2.73 -7.89
CA ALA A 26 27.67 -2.89 -9.33
C ALA A 26 26.82 -1.92 -10.16
N ALA A 27 25.54 -1.72 -9.80
CA ALA A 27 24.67 -0.76 -10.47
C ALA A 27 25.14 0.69 -10.25
N ALA A 28 25.54 1.04 -9.03
CA ALA A 28 26.13 2.35 -8.71
C ALA A 28 27.40 2.63 -9.54
N ALA A 29 28.28 1.64 -9.68
CA ALA A 29 29.47 1.76 -10.51
C ALA A 29 29.13 1.97 -11.99
N ARG A 30 28.12 1.24 -12.54
CA ARG A 30 27.62 1.47 -13.91
C ARG A 30 27.01 2.85 -14.09
N ALA A 31 26.34 3.38 -13.07
CA ALA A 31 25.78 4.73 -13.05
C ALA A 31 26.85 5.83 -12.84
N GLY A 32 28.12 5.46 -12.67
CA GLY A 32 29.22 6.40 -12.46
C GLY A 32 29.28 6.99 -11.06
N TRP A 33 28.63 6.37 -10.06
CA TRP A 33 28.64 6.86 -8.68
C TRP A 33 29.92 6.45 -7.96
N SER A 34 30.45 7.37 -7.17
CA SER A 34 31.53 7.10 -6.23
C SER A 34 30.98 6.55 -4.89
N ALA A 35 31.87 6.00 -4.07
CA ALA A 35 31.47 5.51 -2.74
C ALA A 35 30.98 6.64 -1.79
N ALA A 36 31.23 7.91 -2.11
CA ALA A 36 30.76 9.06 -1.36
C ALA A 36 29.34 9.49 -1.75
N ASP A 37 28.81 9.03 -2.89
CA ASP A 37 27.50 9.45 -3.40
C ASP A 37 26.35 8.68 -2.74
N TYR A 38 26.59 7.46 -2.24
CA TYR A 38 25.54 6.62 -1.69
C TYR A 38 25.95 5.91 -0.40
N THR A 39 24.94 5.58 0.40
CA THR A 39 25.08 4.79 1.62
C THR A 39 24.12 3.61 1.60
N ILE A 40 24.51 2.52 2.26
CA ILE A 40 23.68 1.32 2.42
C ILE A 40 23.56 1.06 3.91
N HIS A 41 22.33 1.04 4.43
CA HIS A 41 22.03 0.69 5.81
C HIS A 41 21.11 -0.52 5.89
N THR A 42 21.37 -1.38 6.84
CA THR A 42 20.51 -2.52 7.19
C THR A 42 19.64 -2.13 8.38
N THR A 43 18.34 -2.39 8.29
CA THR A 43 17.43 -2.15 9.41
C THR A 43 17.56 -3.28 10.45
N GLU A 44 17.42 -2.93 11.73
CA GLU A 44 17.63 -3.84 12.84
C GLU A 44 16.33 -4.15 13.61
N TYR A 45 15.37 -3.23 13.56
CA TYR A 45 14.08 -3.34 14.27
C TYR A 45 12.97 -2.61 13.51
N ALA A 46 11.73 -2.86 13.90
CA ALA A 46 10.56 -2.14 13.34
C ALA A 46 10.63 -0.65 13.69
N GLY A 47 10.43 0.22 12.70
CA GLY A 47 10.59 1.66 12.82
C GLY A 47 11.99 2.19 12.46
N HIS A 48 13.01 1.32 12.35
CA HIS A 48 14.38 1.79 12.06
C HIS A 48 14.51 2.44 10.68
N ALA A 49 13.78 1.94 9.67
CA ALA A 49 13.79 2.57 8.34
C ALA A 49 13.24 4.01 8.38
N ARG A 50 12.24 4.29 9.25
CA ARG A 50 11.69 5.63 9.47
C ARG A 50 12.74 6.56 10.10
N GLU A 51 13.45 6.09 11.10
CA GLU A 51 14.47 6.88 11.79
C GLU A 51 15.63 7.22 10.86
N LEU A 52 16.15 6.23 10.14
CA LEU A 52 17.24 6.41 9.17
C LEU A 52 16.84 7.34 8.02
N ALA A 53 15.63 7.16 7.46
CA ALA A 53 15.13 8.01 6.39
C ALA A 53 14.98 9.47 6.84
N ARG A 54 14.45 9.69 8.07
CA ARG A 54 14.31 11.02 8.66
C ARG A 54 15.65 11.70 8.88
N ALA A 55 16.60 11.00 9.48
CA ALA A 55 17.94 11.54 9.76
C ALA A 55 18.65 11.93 8.45
N ALA A 56 18.62 11.04 7.43
CA ALA A 56 19.23 11.29 6.14
C ALA A 56 18.56 12.48 5.40
N ALA A 57 17.22 12.57 5.45
CA ALA A 57 16.49 13.68 4.82
C ALA A 57 16.81 15.03 5.48
N GLN A 58 16.91 15.05 6.80
CA GLN A 58 17.29 16.24 7.56
C GLN A 58 18.74 16.67 7.24
N GLU A 59 19.68 15.73 7.23
CA GLU A 59 21.08 16.01 6.89
C GLU A 59 21.23 16.52 5.45
N ALA A 60 20.55 15.89 4.49
CA ALA A 60 20.54 16.34 3.11
C ALA A 60 19.94 17.76 2.98
N ALA A 61 18.84 18.04 3.68
CA ALA A 61 18.20 19.36 3.67
C ALA A 61 19.15 20.45 4.21
N GLN A 62 19.87 20.16 5.31
CA GLN A 62 20.86 21.10 5.89
C GLN A 62 22.02 21.38 4.94
N ALA A 63 22.39 20.39 4.11
CA ALA A 63 23.44 20.53 3.09
C ALA A 63 22.93 21.15 1.78
N GLY A 64 21.63 21.40 1.62
CA GLY A 64 21.03 21.85 0.37
C GLY A 64 20.97 20.77 -0.70
N ASP A 65 21.07 19.49 -0.31
CA ASP A 65 21.06 18.34 -1.19
C ASP A 65 19.66 17.75 -1.36
N SER A 66 19.41 17.15 -2.53
CA SER A 66 18.29 16.22 -2.72
C SER A 66 18.70 14.82 -2.29
N LEU A 67 17.74 14.04 -1.78
CA LEU A 67 17.92 12.66 -1.33
C LEU A 67 16.98 11.71 -2.05
N ARG A 68 17.54 10.64 -2.60
CA ARG A 68 16.80 9.50 -3.13
C ARG A 68 17.01 8.29 -2.24
N ILE A 69 15.93 7.70 -1.73
CA ILE A 69 15.97 6.55 -0.83
C ILE A 69 15.32 5.35 -1.54
N TRP A 70 16.00 4.20 -1.57
CA TRP A 70 15.40 2.93 -1.96
C TRP A 70 15.31 2.00 -0.76
N THR A 71 14.10 1.49 -0.52
CA THR A 71 13.84 0.52 0.55
C THR A 71 13.76 -0.88 -0.02
N ALA A 72 14.61 -1.78 0.40
CA ALA A 72 14.52 -3.20 0.07
C ALA A 72 13.79 -3.93 1.20
N GLY A 73 12.52 -4.25 0.94
CA GLY A 73 11.65 -4.82 1.96
C GLY A 73 10.24 -5.08 1.44
N GLY A 74 9.28 -5.09 2.36
CA GLY A 74 7.85 -5.10 2.06
C GLY A 74 7.24 -3.70 2.13
N ASP A 75 5.91 -3.64 1.99
CA ASP A 75 5.14 -2.40 2.08
C ASP A 75 5.39 -1.66 3.40
N GLY A 76 5.53 -2.37 4.53
CA GLY A 76 5.86 -1.78 5.83
C GLY A 76 7.19 -1.02 5.84
N THR A 77 8.27 -1.61 5.29
CA THR A 77 9.58 -0.93 5.21
C THR A 77 9.51 0.33 4.33
N PHE A 78 8.78 0.24 3.22
CA PHE A 78 8.52 1.38 2.35
C PHE A 78 7.75 2.48 3.09
N MET A 79 6.68 2.14 3.80
CA MET A 79 5.86 3.10 4.54
C MET A 79 6.58 3.71 5.75
N GLU A 80 7.47 2.95 6.41
CA GLU A 80 8.35 3.51 7.45
C GLU A 80 9.22 4.65 6.87
N ALA A 81 9.89 4.41 5.72
CA ALA A 81 10.72 5.42 5.08
C ALA A 81 9.86 6.61 4.57
N MET A 82 8.70 6.35 3.95
CA MET A 82 7.76 7.39 3.53
C MET A 82 7.30 8.27 4.70
N THR A 83 7.02 7.66 5.84
CA THR A 83 6.67 8.39 7.08
C THR A 83 7.85 9.21 7.60
N GLY A 84 9.07 8.66 7.51
CA GLY A 84 10.29 9.34 7.94
C GLY A 84 10.57 10.63 7.17
N VAL A 85 10.32 10.62 5.87
CA VAL A 85 10.58 11.79 4.99
C VAL A 85 9.45 12.81 4.95
N GLN A 86 8.35 12.59 5.69
CA GLN A 86 7.27 13.59 5.71
C GLN A 86 7.76 14.94 6.24
N GLY A 87 7.43 16.01 5.50
CA GLY A 87 7.89 17.37 5.77
C GLY A 87 9.22 17.72 5.11
N PHE A 88 9.90 16.80 4.44
CA PHE A 88 11.15 17.04 3.70
C PHE A 88 10.90 17.02 2.19
N ALA A 89 10.78 18.22 1.58
CA ALA A 89 10.54 18.35 0.14
C ALA A 89 11.75 17.94 -0.74
N ASN A 90 12.91 17.72 -0.13
CA ASN A 90 14.14 17.29 -0.80
C ASN A 90 14.32 15.76 -0.87
N ALA A 91 13.39 14.97 -0.34
CA ALA A 91 13.53 13.51 -0.26
C ALA A 91 12.42 12.79 -1.01
N ALA A 92 12.79 11.74 -1.75
CA ALA A 92 11.88 10.83 -2.44
C ALA A 92 12.22 9.37 -2.12
N VAL A 93 11.19 8.49 -2.06
CA VAL A 93 11.34 7.09 -1.65
C VAL A 93 10.89 6.14 -2.75
N GLY A 94 11.75 5.17 -3.10
CA GLY A 94 11.46 4.06 -3.99
C GLY A 94 11.39 2.73 -3.25
N CYS A 95 10.81 1.71 -3.86
CA CYS A 95 10.76 0.38 -3.30
C CYS A 95 11.47 -0.66 -4.18
N LEU A 96 12.22 -1.54 -3.54
CA LEU A 96 12.75 -2.77 -4.09
C LEU A 96 11.96 -3.93 -3.42
N PRO A 97 11.17 -4.70 -4.16
CA PRO A 97 10.15 -5.57 -3.61
C PRO A 97 10.73 -6.91 -3.11
N TYR A 98 11.29 -6.92 -1.92
CA TYR A 98 11.80 -8.12 -1.25
C TYR A 98 10.86 -8.68 -0.19
N GLY A 99 9.74 -8.00 0.10
CA GLY A 99 8.68 -8.48 0.98
C GLY A 99 7.75 -9.51 0.33
N SER A 100 6.83 -10.05 1.13
CA SER A 100 5.84 -11.04 0.69
C SER A 100 4.64 -10.45 -0.06
N GLY A 101 4.23 -9.22 0.25
CA GLY A 101 3.09 -8.52 -0.39
C GLY A 101 3.57 -7.66 -1.55
N ASN A 102 4.16 -6.52 -1.23
CA ASN A 102 4.59 -5.48 -2.17
C ASN A 102 3.44 -5.03 -3.09
N ASP A 103 2.32 -4.68 -2.48
CA ASP A 103 1.12 -4.30 -3.22
C ASP A 103 1.22 -2.90 -3.81
N PHE A 104 1.99 -1.99 -3.18
CA PHE A 104 2.25 -0.63 -3.66
C PHE A 104 2.68 -0.59 -5.14
N LEU A 105 3.66 -1.42 -5.51
CA LEU A 105 4.20 -1.42 -6.88
C LEU A 105 3.16 -1.79 -7.96
N ARG A 106 2.13 -2.57 -7.60
CA ARG A 106 1.10 -3.06 -8.55
C ARG A 106 0.27 -1.94 -9.17
N THR A 107 0.25 -0.78 -8.53
CA THR A 107 -0.37 0.42 -9.09
C THR A 107 0.42 0.99 -10.27
N TYR A 108 1.74 0.82 -10.26
CA TYR A 108 2.64 1.49 -11.20
C TYR A 108 3.26 0.54 -12.24
N GLY A 109 3.47 -0.73 -11.87
CA GLY A 109 4.13 -1.67 -12.77
C GLY A 109 4.23 -3.09 -12.23
N THR A 110 5.22 -3.81 -12.73
CA THR A 110 5.48 -5.21 -12.41
C THR A 110 6.62 -5.38 -11.41
N ARG A 111 6.63 -6.50 -10.70
CA ARG A 111 7.74 -6.85 -9.80
C ARG A 111 9.09 -6.88 -10.53
N ALA A 112 9.13 -7.34 -11.77
CA ALA A 112 10.35 -7.41 -12.55
C ALA A 112 10.95 -6.03 -12.80
N GLU A 113 10.14 -5.04 -13.18
CA GLU A 113 10.58 -3.66 -13.36
C GLU A 113 11.13 -3.05 -12.06
N PHE A 114 10.50 -3.34 -10.92
CA PHE A 114 10.92 -2.80 -9.63
C PHE A 114 12.13 -3.50 -9.01
N THR A 115 12.46 -4.73 -9.43
CA THR A 115 13.69 -5.42 -9.01
C THR A 115 14.91 -5.11 -9.90
N ASP A 116 14.71 -4.50 -11.05
CA ASP A 116 15.77 -4.06 -11.94
C ASP A 116 16.42 -2.78 -11.39
N LEU A 117 17.62 -2.91 -10.84
CA LEU A 117 18.35 -1.78 -10.25
C LEU A 117 18.75 -0.74 -11.29
N ASP A 118 19.11 -1.13 -12.51
CA ASP A 118 19.47 -0.17 -13.55
C ASP A 118 18.24 0.66 -13.96
N ALA A 119 17.07 0.02 -14.08
CA ALA A 119 15.81 0.71 -14.30
C ALA A 119 15.42 1.63 -13.12
N GLN A 120 15.67 1.22 -11.88
CA GLN A 120 15.45 2.04 -10.69
C GLN A 120 16.31 3.30 -10.68
N LEU A 121 17.59 3.16 -10.97
CA LEU A 121 18.53 4.29 -10.98
C LEU A 121 18.31 5.25 -12.16
N ALA A 122 17.89 4.72 -13.31
CA ALA A 122 17.53 5.49 -14.50
C ALA A 122 16.13 6.12 -14.42
N GLY A 123 15.34 5.73 -13.44
CA GLY A 123 13.97 6.18 -13.27
C GLY A 123 13.85 7.62 -12.78
N GLY A 124 12.61 8.01 -12.47
CA GLY A 124 12.27 9.38 -12.09
C GLY A 124 11.46 9.48 -10.82
N GLU A 125 11.37 10.72 -10.34
CA GLU A 125 10.57 11.09 -9.20
C GLU A 125 9.20 11.59 -9.63
N VAL A 126 8.16 11.15 -8.93
CA VAL A 126 6.79 11.62 -9.10
C VAL A 126 6.13 11.91 -7.75
N THR A 127 5.12 12.77 -7.78
CA THR A 127 4.31 13.09 -6.60
C THR A 127 3.00 12.32 -6.64
N ILE A 128 2.61 11.80 -5.49
CA ILE A 128 1.36 11.06 -5.32
C ILE A 128 0.59 11.57 -4.11
N ASP A 129 -0.68 11.28 -4.08
CA ASP A 129 -1.52 11.46 -2.91
C ASP A 129 -1.16 10.40 -1.86
N LEU A 130 -1.36 10.71 -0.60
CA LEU A 130 -1.26 9.77 0.51
C LEU A 130 -2.57 9.80 1.30
N LEU A 131 -2.79 8.78 2.12
CA LEU A 131 -3.88 8.72 3.09
C LEU A 131 -3.30 8.94 4.49
N GLU A 132 -3.87 9.89 5.21
CA GLU A 132 -3.72 9.94 6.67
C GLU A 132 -4.85 9.13 7.28
N THR A 133 -4.52 8.08 8.02
CA THR A 133 -5.52 7.16 8.58
C THR A 133 -5.39 7.07 10.08
N SER A 134 -6.42 6.52 10.73
CA SER A 134 -6.37 6.20 12.17
C SER A 134 -5.23 5.23 12.56
N LEU A 135 -4.65 4.52 11.58
CA LEU A 135 -3.55 3.58 11.78
C LEU A 135 -2.18 4.16 11.35
N GLY A 136 -2.15 5.41 10.89
CA GLY A 136 -0.95 6.07 10.37
C GLY A 136 -1.05 6.41 8.89
N LEU A 137 0.09 6.75 8.30
CA LEU A 137 0.19 7.12 6.88
C LEU A 137 0.10 5.86 6.00
N SER A 138 -0.62 5.96 4.89
CA SER A 138 -0.75 4.90 3.89
C SER A 138 -0.60 5.48 2.49
N ALA A 139 0.00 4.73 1.58
CA ALA A 139 0.15 5.09 0.17
C ALA A 139 -0.84 4.34 -0.74
N THR A 140 -1.36 3.20 -0.28
CA THR A 140 -2.14 2.31 -1.13
C THR A 140 -3.59 2.19 -0.67
N ILE A 141 -3.84 1.83 0.58
CA ILE A 141 -5.19 1.49 1.03
C ILE A 141 -5.38 1.61 2.54
N CYS A 142 -6.59 2.04 2.94
CA CYS A 142 -7.14 1.79 4.26
C CYS A 142 -8.41 0.94 4.11
N ALA A 143 -8.47 -0.20 4.79
CA ALA A 143 -9.60 -1.11 4.67
C ALA A 143 -10.11 -1.55 6.04
N ALA A 144 -11.39 -1.97 6.10
CA ALA A 144 -12.01 -2.45 7.33
C ALA A 144 -13.03 -3.55 7.03
N GLY A 145 -13.12 -4.54 7.92
CA GLY A 145 -14.08 -5.64 7.81
C GLY A 145 -13.42 -6.98 7.58
N LEU A 146 -13.98 -7.82 6.70
CA LEU A 146 -13.56 -9.21 6.54
C LEU A 146 -12.09 -9.35 6.14
N ASP A 147 -11.64 -8.55 5.18
CA ASP A 147 -10.25 -8.56 4.69
C ASP A 147 -9.24 -8.16 5.76
N ALA A 148 -9.53 -7.09 6.49
CA ALA A 148 -8.72 -6.66 7.63
C ALA A 148 -8.72 -7.71 8.76
N GLN A 149 -9.86 -8.37 9.02
CA GLN A 149 -9.93 -9.48 9.99
C GLN A 149 -9.09 -10.67 9.57
N VAL A 150 -9.08 -11.02 8.27
CA VAL A 150 -8.21 -12.06 7.73
C VAL A 150 -6.75 -11.70 7.92
N ALA A 151 -6.35 -10.47 7.56
CA ALA A 151 -4.98 -10.00 7.74
C ALA A 151 -4.55 -10.01 9.21
N TYR A 152 -5.40 -9.51 10.10
CA TYR A 152 -5.17 -9.49 11.55
C TYR A 152 -5.04 -10.89 12.18
N GLY A 153 -5.72 -11.89 11.61
CA GLY A 153 -5.68 -13.28 12.06
C GLY A 153 -4.43 -14.05 11.64
N ILE A 154 -3.72 -13.64 10.57
CA ILE A 154 -2.58 -14.37 10.01
C ILE A 154 -1.47 -14.67 11.03
N PRO A 155 -1.02 -13.73 11.89
CA PRO A 155 0.05 -13.99 12.85
C PRO A 155 -0.27 -15.11 13.85
N LYS A 156 -1.53 -15.32 14.18
CA LYS A 156 -2.00 -16.44 15.04
C LYS A 156 -1.66 -17.79 14.42
N PHE A 157 -1.90 -17.93 13.11
CA PHE A 157 -1.66 -19.20 12.40
C PHE A 157 -0.19 -19.40 12.05
N ARG A 158 0.58 -18.34 11.84
CA ARG A 158 2.04 -18.43 11.62
C ARG A 158 2.80 -19.02 12.80
N ARG A 159 2.22 -19.00 14.01
CA ARG A 159 2.81 -19.60 15.21
C ARG A 159 2.64 -21.13 15.26
N ILE A 160 1.80 -21.71 14.40
CA ILE A 160 1.57 -23.15 14.33
C ILE A 160 2.71 -23.79 13.51
N PRO A 161 3.43 -24.78 14.04
CA PRO A 161 4.46 -25.49 13.30
C PRO A 161 3.92 -26.03 11.98
N LEU A 162 4.70 -25.93 10.91
CA LEU A 162 4.36 -26.36 9.54
C LEU A 162 3.29 -25.49 8.81
N CYS A 163 2.69 -24.49 9.44
CA CYS A 163 1.80 -23.54 8.79
C CYS A 163 2.61 -22.39 8.19
N GLY A 164 3.12 -22.56 6.96
CA GLY A 164 3.78 -21.48 6.20
C GLY A 164 2.81 -20.39 5.70
N GLY A 165 3.34 -19.34 5.05
CA GLY A 165 2.61 -18.12 4.71
C GLY A 165 1.25 -18.30 4.05
N GLU A 166 1.15 -19.12 2.99
CA GLU A 166 -0.12 -19.37 2.27
C GLU A 166 -1.13 -20.14 3.12
N MET A 167 -0.67 -21.14 3.88
CA MET A 167 -1.54 -21.93 4.77
C MET A 167 -2.09 -21.07 5.90
N SER A 168 -1.29 -20.20 6.49
CA SER A 168 -1.74 -19.26 7.54
C SER A 168 -2.80 -18.31 7.02
N TYR A 169 -2.65 -17.84 5.78
CA TYR A 169 -3.64 -17.00 5.11
C TYR A 169 -4.96 -17.75 4.88
N LEU A 170 -4.88 -18.98 4.34
CA LEU A 170 -6.07 -19.81 4.09
C LEU A 170 -6.82 -20.15 5.39
N LEU A 171 -6.09 -20.52 6.45
CA LEU A 171 -6.69 -20.80 7.75
C LEU A 171 -7.37 -19.58 8.36
N SER A 172 -6.77 -18.39 8.21
CA SER A 172 -7.40 -17.14 8.64
C SER A 172 -8.70 -16.87 7.86
N ILE A 173 -8.72 -17.06 6.54
CA ILE A 173 -9.95 -16.95 5.74
C ILE A 173 -11.03 -17.91 6.26
N VAL A 174 -10.70 -19.19 6.46
CA VAL A 174 -11.65 -20.20 6.93
C VAL A 174 -12.20 -19.82 8.30
N GLU A 175 -11.34 -19.39 9.25
CA GLU A 175 -11.77 -18.93 10.58
C GLU A 175 -12.78 -17.79 10.46
N GLN A 176 -12.48 -16.77 9.66
CA GLN A 176 -13.37 -15.61 9.51
C GLN A 176 -14.68 -15.99 8.82
N LEU A 177 -14.62 -16.88 7.82
CA LEU A 177 -15.83 -17.36 7.15
C LEU A 177 -16.71 -18.28 8.03
N CYS A 178 -16.14 -18.99 9.01
CA CYS A 178 -16.93 -19.76 9.99
C CYS A 178 -17.59 -18.88 11.04
N GLY A 179 -17.06 -17.67 11.28
CA GLY A 179 -17.57 -16.70 12.24
C GLY A 179 -18.81 -15.94 11.76
N ARG A 180 -19.09 -14.83 12.43
CA ARG A 180 -20.15 -13.88 12.03
C ARG A 180 -19.61 -12.98 10.91
N ILE A 181 -20.16 -13.11 9.72
CA ILE A 181 -19.75 -12.36 8.54
C ILE A 181 -20.47 -11.03 8.47
N GLY A 182 -19.68 -9.97 8.34
CA GLY A 182 -20.16 -8.61 8.15
C GLY A 182 -20.87 -8.03 9.37
N ARG A 183 -21.07 -6.75 9.34
CA ARG A 183 -21.71 -5.98 10.41
C ARG A 183 -22.34 -4.69 9.88
N ARG A 184 -23.22 -4.10 10.67
CA ARG A 184 -23.79 -2.79 10.36
C ARG A 184 -22.75 -1.72 10.65
N VAL A 185 -22.48 -0.86 9.66
CA VAL A 185 -21.47 0.20 9.71
C VAL A 185 -22.09 1.49 9.20
N THR A 186 -21.88 2.58 9.92
CA THR A 186 -22.18 3.93 9.46
C THR A 186 -20.92 4.52 8.84
N PHE A 187 -21.04 4.99 7.61
CA PHE A 187 -20.02 5.69 6.85
C PHE A 187 -20.37 7.17 6.78
N THR A 188 -19.38 8.03 6.91
CA THR A 188 -19.40 9.43 6.51
C THR A 188 -18.40 9.59 5.38
N ILE A 189 -18.88 9.86 4.18
CA ILE A 189 -18.09 9.97 2.94
C ILE A 189 -18.23 11.41 2.47
N ASP A 190 -17.21 12.24 2.70
CA ASP A 190 -17.28 13.70 2.63
C ASP A 190 -18.51 14.18 3.42
N ASP A 191 -19.55 14.69 2.74
CA ASP A 191 -20.78 15.20 3.36
C ASP A 191 -21.95 14.18 3.36
N GLU A 192 -21.76 12.97 2.79
CA GLU A 192 -22.80 11.93 2.72
C GLU A 192 -22.69 10.99 3.92
N GLU A 193 -23.76 10.84 4.71
CA GLU A 193 -23.85 9.79 5.73
C GLU A 193 -24.74 8.65 5.24
N LEU A 194 -24.24 7.41 5.34
CA LEU A 194 -25.00 6.21 5.01
C LEU A 194 -24.69 5.07 5.98
N THR A 195 -25.71 4.26 6.29
CA THR A 195 -25.56 3.07 7.12
C THR A 195 -25.82 1.82 6.28
N VAL A 196 -24.86 0.91 6.26
CA VAL A 196 -24.88 -0.29 5.41
C VAL A 196 -24.61 -1.54 6.25
N ASP A 197 -25.32 -2.63 5.96
CA ASP A 197 -24.86 -3.97 6.35
C ASP A 197 -23.66 -4.34 5.46
N CYS A 198 -22.46 -4.15 6.02
CA CYS A 198 -21.18 -4.17 5.32
C CYS A 198 -20.43 -5.48 5.59
N LEU A 199 -19.89 -6.10 4.54
CA LEU A 199 -18.94 -7.21 4.63
C LEU A 199 -17.53 -6.67 4.86
N MET A 200 -17.12 -5.74 4.02
CA MET A 200 -15.82 -5.07 4.06
C MET A 200 -15.89 -3.74 3.30
N CYS A 201 -14.97 -2.85 3.60
CA CYS A 201 -14.78 -1.58 2.91
C CYS A 201 -13.31 -1.38 2.61
N ALA A 202 -13.00 -0.96 1.38
CA ALA A 202 -11.67 -0.56 0.94
C ALA A 202 -11.70 0.91 0.51
N ILE A 203 -10.85 1.72 1.12
CA ILE A 203 -10.62 3.14 0.80
C ILE A 203 -9.27 3.18 0.11
N CYS A 204 -9.29 3.30 -1.22
CA CYS A 204 -8.15 3.05 -2.08
C CYS A 204 -7.57 4.34 -2.63
N ASN A 205 -6.25 4.48 -2.57
CA ASN A 205 -5.42 5.39 -3.34
C ASN A 205 -4.72 4.62 -4.47
N GLY A 206 -4.30 3.38 -4.18
CA GLY A 206 -3.74 2.45 -5.15
C GLY A 206 -4.77 1.45 -5.66
N ARG A 207 -4.36 0.67 -6.66
CA ARG A 207 -5.26 -0.27 -7.37
C ARG A 207 -5.45 -1.60 -6.68
N ALA A 208 -4.42 -2.07 -5.99
CA ALA A 208 -4.37 -3.43 -5.48
C ALA A 208 -3.85 -3.51 -4.04
N TYR A 209 -4.30 -4.54 -3.31
CA TYR A 209 -3.84 -4.85 -1.97
C TYR A 209 -4.00 -6.35 -1.66
N GLY A 210 -3.57 -6.76 -0.47
CA GLY A 210 -3.80 -8.12 0.04
C GLY A 210 -3.19 -9.22 -0.83
N GLY A 211 -2.04 -8.94 -1.48
CA GLY A 211 -1.38 -9.88 -2.38
C GLY A 211 -1.96 -9.89 -3.80
N GLY A 212 -2.55 -8.77 -4.24
CA GLY A 212 -2.98 -8.56 -5.62
C GLY A 212 -4.48 -8.60 -5.87
N PHE A 213 -5.31 -8.34 -4.87
CA PHE A 213 -6.73 -8.06 -5.09
C PHE A 213 -6.88 -6.66 -5.69
N LEU A 214 -7.47 -6.55 -6.87
CA LEU A 214 -7.72 -5.30 -7.58
C LEU A 214 -8.99 -4.62 -7.06
N ALA A 215 -8.93 -4.03 -5.87
CA ALA A 215 -10.08 -3.40 -5.22
C ALA A 215 -10.62 -2.19 -5.98
N ALA A 216 -9.72 -1.37 -6.50
CA ALA A 216 -10.03 -0.20 -7.31
C ALA A 216 -9.16 -0.23 -8.58
N PRO A 217 -9.55 -1.01 -9.61
CA PRO A 217 -8.70 -1.29 -10.78
C PRO A 217 -8.22 -0.07 -11.54
N GLU A 218 -9.00 1.02 -11.47
CA GLU A 218 -8.75 2.26 -12.20
C GLU A 218 -8.26 3.40 -11.30
N ALA A 219 -8.00 3.14 -10.02
CA ALA A 219 -7.50 4.15 -9.09
C ALA A 219 -6.25 4.86 -9.62
N ASP A 220 -6.21 6.16 -9.40
CA ASP A 220 -5.10 7.01 -9.79
C ASP A 220 -4.57 7.77 -8.56
N PRO A 221 -3.39 7.37 -8.04
CA PRO A 221 -2.87 7.89 -6.79
C PRO A 221 -2.38 9.35 -6.87
N ALA A 222 -2.77 10.10 -7.88
CA ALA A 222 -2.41 11.50 -8.01
C ALA A 222 -3.53 12.33 -8.67
N ASP A 223 -4.80 11.92 -8.55
CA ASP A 223 -5.96 12.64 -9.12
C ASP A 223 -6.76 13.42 -8.06
N GLY A 224 -6.31 13.40 -6.80
CA GLY A 224 -6.92 14.12 -5.69
C GLY A 224 -8.19 13.46 -5.15
N TRP A 225 -8.38 12.15 -5.38
CA TRP A 225 -9.53 11.40 -4.93
C TRP A 225 -9.16 10.02 -4.38
N LEU A 226 -9.94 9.55 -3.43
CA LEU A 226 -9.94 8.18 -2.95
C LEU A 226 -11.10 7.41 -3.58
N ASP A 227 -10.82 6.19 -4.02
CA ASP A 227 -11.83 5.26 -4.50
C ASP A 227 -12.36 4.41 -3.35
N VAL A 228 -13.62 4.62 -2.97
CA VAL A 228 -14.27 3.96 -1.83
C VAL A 228 -15.14 2.81 -2.33
N MET A 229 -14.69 1.59 -2.05
CA MET A 229 -15.41 0.37 -2.43
C MET A 229 -16.01 -0.29 -1.18
N ILE A 230 -17.33 -0.28 -1.04
CA ILE A 230 -18.05 -0.92 0.06
C ILE A 230 -18.71 -2.19 -0.47
N VAL A 231 -18.38 -3.33 0.13
CA VAL A 231 -19.00 -4.61 -0.19
C VAL A 231 -20.14 -4.87 0.80
N ARG A 232 -21.35 -5.01 0.28
CA ARG A 232 -22.53 -5.31 1.11
C ARG A 232 -22.41 -6.69 1.75
N ARG A 233 -23.01 -6.87 2.90
CA ARG A 233 -23.10 -8.18 3.54
C ARG A 233 -23.88 -9.15 2.66
N VAL A 234 -23.27 -10.29 2.37
CA VAL A 234 -23.83 -11.37 1.55
C VAL A 234 -23.62 -12.72 2.22
N GLY A 235 -24.30 -13.76 1.72
CA GLY A 235 -24.11 -15.13 2.18
C GLY A 235 -22.75 -15.71 1.76
N ARG A 236 -22.27 -16.73 2.48
CA ARG A 236 -20.94 -17.36 2.25
C ARG A 236 -20.72 -17.86 0.84
N LEU A 237 -21.73 -18.47 0.22
CA LEU A 237 -21.65 -18.95 -1.17
C LEU A 237 -21.47 -17.79 -2.16
N THR A 238 -22.14 -16.66 -1.90
CA THR A 238 -22.01 -15.46 -2.72
C THR A 238 -20.61 -14.85 -2.55
N ILE A 239 -20.00 -14.90 -1.35
CA ILE A 239 -18.62 -14.43 -1.14
C ILE A 239 -17.65 -15.18 -2.04
N ALA A 240 -17.77 -16.52 -2.14
CA ALA A 240 -16.91 -17.33 -3.01
C ALA A 240 -17.02 -16.91 -4.48
N LYS A 241 -18.25 -16.62 -4.96
CA LYS A 241 -18.48 -16.09 -6.31
C LYS A 241 -17.84 -14.70 -6.50
N LEU A 242 -18.04 -13.78 -5.55
CA LEU A 242 -17.55 -12.41 -5.63
C LEU A 242 -16.04 -12.31 -5.48
N LEU A 243 -15.41 -13.26 -4.79
CA LEU A 243 -13.96 -13.26 -4.54
C LEU A 243 -13.14 -13.23 -5.84
N GLY A 244 -13.52 -14.06 -6.82
CA GLY A 244 -12.87 -14.07 -8.13
C GLY A 244 -13.03 -12.75 -8.89
N MET A 245 -14.26 -12.23 -8.92
CA MET A 245 -14.58 -10.94 -9.55
C MET A 245 -13.80 -9.79 -8.91
N TYR A 246 -13.75 -9.72 -7.57
CA TYR A 246 -13.05 -8.69 -6.82
C TYR A 246 -11.53 -8.81 -6.99
N LYS A 247 -10.99 -10.03 -6.94
CA LYS A 247 -9.56 -10.27 -7.15
C LYS A 247 -9.09 -9.83 -8.53
N SER A 248 -9.88 -10.10 -9.56
CA SER A 248 -9.55 -9.77 -10.95
C SER A 248 -9.95 -8.35 -11.37
N GLY A 249 -10.59 -7.56 -10.50
CA GLY A 249 -11.06 -6.22 -10.81
C GLY A 249 -12.28 -6.16 -11.75
N LEU A 250 -12.90 -7.29 -12.06
CA LEU A 250 -14.02 -7.39 -13.01
C LEU A 250 -15.33 -6.78 -12.50
N HIS A 251 -15.37 -6.34 -11.25
CA HIS A 251 -16.50 -5.62 -10.67
C HIS A 251 -16.58 -4.16 -11.10
N PHE A 252 -15.50 -3.61 -11.69
CA PHE A 252 -15.39 -2.20 -12.01
C PHE A 252 -14.74 -2.01 -13.38
N VAL A 253 -15.41 -1.28 -14.28
CA VAL A 253 -14.95 -1.05 -15.66
C VAL A 253 -15.43 0.34 -16.12
N ASN A 254 -14.55 1.10 -16.79
CA ASN A 254 -14.85 2.42 -17.32
C ASN A 254 -15.42 3.40 -16.27
N GLY A 255 -14.82 3.44 -15.09
CA GLY A 255 -15.22 4.35 -14.02
C GLY A 255 -16.49 3.95 -13.27
N GLN A 256 -17.03 2.77 -13.49
CA GLN A 256 -18.32 2.35 -12.94
C GLN A 256 -18.35 0.88 -12.50
N LEU A 257 -19.21 0.59 -11.53
CA LEU A 257 -19.56 -0.80 -11.21
C LEU A 257 -20.28 -1.46 -12.39
N THR A 258 -19.87 -2.69 -12.69
CA THR A 258 -20.59 -3.52 -13.68
C THR A 258 -22.00 -3.84 -13.19
N GLU A 259 -22.95 -4.12 -14.12
CA GLU A 259 -24.33 -4.47 -13.76
C GLU A 259 -24.39 -5.67 -12.82
N GLU A 260 -23.49 -6.65 -12.99
CA GLU A 260 -23.40 -7.82 -12.12
C GLU A 260 -22.89 -7.46 -10.71
N ALA A 261 -22.06 -6.43 -10.58
CA ALA A 261 -21.49 -5.99 -9.30
C ALA A 261 -22.43 -5.07 -8.50
N LYS A 262 -23.24 -4.24 -9.15
CA LYS A 262 -24.12 -3.23 -8.51
C LYS A 262 -24.96 -3.77 -7.33
N PRO A 263 -25.53 -4.97 -7.35
CA PRO A 263 -26.28 -5.49 -6.20
C PRO A 263 -25.44 -5.70 -4.93
N TYR A 264 -24.14 -5.89 -5.09
CA TYR A 264 -23.23 -6.31 -4.02
C TYR A 264 -22.25 -5.23 -3.59
N PHE A 265 -21.97 -4.26 -4.46
CA PHE A 265 -20.98 -3.22 -4.22
C PHE A 265 -21.64 -1.84 -4.22
N LEU A 266 -21.06 -0.94 -3.43
CA LEU A 266 -21.26 0.50 -3.51
C LEU A 266 -19.91 1.14 -3.82
N TYR A 267 -19.90 2.08 -4.72
CA TYR A 267 -18.71 2.85 -5.09
C TYR A 267 -18.96 4.34 -4.86
N ARG A 268 -17.97 5.01 -4.30
CA ARG A 268 -17.91 6.47 -4.16
C ARG A 268 -16.50 6.96 -4.43
N ARG A 269 -16.36 8.20 -4.80
CA ARG A 269 -15.11 8.94 -4.73
C ARG A 269 -15.22 9.95 -3.61
N ALA A 270 -14.15 10.13 -2.82
CA ALA A 270 -14.14 11.00 -1.67
C ALA A 270 -12.74 11.55 -1.37
N ARG A 271 -12.68 12.59 -0.55
CA ARG A 271 -11.43 13.09 0.04
C ARG A 271 -11.31 12.75 1.52
N ARG A 272 -12.43 12.49 2.15
CA ARG A 272 -12.49 12.06 3.56
C ARG A 272 -13.52 10.97 3.73
N VAL A 273 -13.12 9.92 4.42
CA VAL A 273 -14.00 8.82 4.77
C VAL A 273 -13.84 8.52 6.24
N ALA A 274 -14.93 8.50 6.97
CA ALA A 274 -14.97 7.96 8.31
C ALA A 274 -15.98 6.81 8.37
N LEU A 275 -15.68 5.79 9.16
CA LEU A 275 -16.58 4.68 9.38
C LEU A 275 -16.59 4.26 10.85
N ARG A 276 -17.75 3.88 11.35
CA ARG A 276 -17.95 3.40 12.73
C ARG A 276 -18.91 2.23 12.78
N PRO A 277 -18.66 1.25 13.65
CA PRO A 277 -19.64 0.21 13.92
C PRO A 277 -20.96 0.78 14.40
N ALA A 278 -22.08 0.25 13.90
CA ALA A 278 -23.44 0.68 14.26
C ALA A 278 -24.29 -0.46 14.84
N ASP A 279 -23.66 -1.55 15.29
CA ASP A 279 -24.32 -2.76 15.76
C ASP A 279 -24.03 -3.11 17.23
N GLY A 280 -23.31 -2.27 17.95
CA GLY A 280 -22.97 -2.45 19.37
C GLY A 280 -22.00 -3.59 19.68
N ARG A 281 -21.36 -4.20 18.67
CA ARG A 281 -20.45 -5.34 18.84
C ARG A 281 -18.98 -4.96 19.15
N GLY A 282 -18.73 -3.72 19.55
CA GLY A 282 -17.38 -3.22 19.84
C GLY A 282 -16.58 -2.89 18.57
N PRO A 283 -15.23 -2.80 18.66
CA PRO A 283 -14.36 -2.34 17.60
C PRO A 283 -14.51 -3.10 16.28
N ILE A 284 -14.16 -2.45 15.17
CA ILE A 284 -13.95 -3.06 13.85
C ILE A 284 -12.45 -3.22 13.61
N VAL A 285 -12.05 -4.34 13.03
CA VAL A 285 -10.67 -4.48 12.60
C VAL A 285 -10.46 -3.69 11.31
N ALA A 286 -9.44 -2.86 11.30
CA ALA A 286 -8.99 -2.10 10.14
C ALA A 286 -7.55 -2.42 9.80
N THR A 287 -7.16 -2.10 8.56
CA THR A 287 -5.79 -2.21 8.06
C THR A 287 -5.42 -0.99 7.22
N ALA A 288 -4.16 -0.56 7.31
CA ALA A 288 -3.57 0.44 6.43
C ALA A 288 -2.20 -0.09 5.96
N ASP A 289 -2.05 -0.33 4.66
CA ASP A 289 -0.85 -0.92 4.03
C ASP A 289 -0.23 -2.10 4.80
N GLY A 290 -1.09 -2.95 5.39
CA GLY A 290 -0.69 -4.15 6.10
C GLY A 290 -0.60 -4.02 7.63
N GLU A 291 -0.58 -2.81 8.18
CA GLU A 291 -0.73 -2.59 9.62
C GLU A 291 -2.18 -2.77 10.02
N CYS A 292 -2.43 -3.63 11.01
CA CYS A 292 -3.79 -4.02 11.41
C CYS A 292 -4.06 -3.76 12.89
N ALA A 293 -5.20 -3.16 13.21
CA ALA A 293 -5.65 -2.99 14.58
C ALA A 293 -7.18 -2.98 14.72
N PRO A 294 -7.72 -3.34 15.90
CA PRO A 294 -9.10 -3.04 16.26
C PRO A 294 -9.27 -1.54 16.51
N CYS A 295 -10.32 -0.93 15.92
CA CYS A 295 -10.62 0.50 16.01
C CYS A 295 -12.10 0.71 16.38
N ASP A 296 -12.39 1.66 17.25
CA ASP A 296 -13.78 2.09 17.55
C ASP A 296 -14.36 2.89 16.38
N ALA A 297 -13.50 3.62 15.68
CA ALA A 297 -13.79 4.29 14.43
C ALA A 297 -12.55 4.29 13.55
N VAL A 298 -12.74 4.30 12.23
CA VAL A 298 -11.67 4.41 11.24
C VAL A 298 -11.88 5.68 10.45
N GLU A 299 -10.85 6.46 10.29
CA GLU A 299 -10.84 7.64 9.45
C GLU A 299 -9.71 7.54 8.44
N ALA A 300 -9.98 7.96 7.22
CA ALA A 300 -9.00 8.13 6.16
C ALA A 300 -9.23 9.48 5.48
N VAL A 301 -8.18 10.28 5.42
CA VAL A 301 -8.20 11.63 4.82
C VAL A 301 -7.15 11.70 3.74
N LEU A 302 -7.53 12.15 2.57
CA LEU A 302 -6.62 12.38 1.47
C LEU A 302 -5.65 13.51 1.80
N ARG A 303 -4.36 13.27 1.57
CA ARG A 303 -3.26 14.24 1.60
C ARG A 303 -2.78 14.45 0.17
N PRO A 304 -3.30 15.44 -0.55
CA PRO A 304 -2.99 15.61 -1.97
C PRO A 304 -1.50 15.83 -2.20
N LEU A 305 -0.94 15.12 -3.18
CA LEU A 305 0.43 15.25 -3.68
C LEU A 305 1.50 15.35 -2.57
N SER A 306 1.28 14.65 -1.47
CA SER A 306 2.14 14.73 -0.26
C SER A 306 3.21 13.65 -0.21
N GLY A 307 3.18 12.66 -1.09
CA GLY A 307 4.16 11.60 -1.23
C GLY A 307 5.07 11.84 -2.43
N ARG A 308 6.39 11.81 -2.22
CA ARG A 308 7.39 11.86 -3.31
C ARG A 308 7.97 10.46 -3.46
N ILE A 309 7.73 9.84 -4.60
CA ILE A 309 8.17 8.46 -4.85
C ILE A 309 9.12 8.37 -6.04
N LEU A 310 9.97 7.34 -6.02
CA LEU A 310 10.83 6.98 -7.13
C LEU A 310 10.22 5.80 -7.88
N LEU A 311 10.07 5.94 -9.18
CA LEU A 311 9.60 4.87 -10.05
C LEU A 311 10.74 4.42 -10.98
N PRO A 312 10.88 3.10 -11.25
CA PRO A 312 11.82 2.62 -12.28
C PRO A 312 11.43 3.17 -13.65
N ALA A 313 12.39 3.34 -14.55
CA ALA A 313 12.23 4.04 -15.83
C ALA A 313 10.95 3.66 -16.60
N PRO A 314 10.62 2.37 -16.82
CA PRO A 314 9.39 2.03 -17.55
C PRO A 314 8.11 2.45 -16.86
N ALA A 315 8.07 2.39 -15.50
CA ALA A 315 6.92 2.83 -14.72
C ALA A 315 6.79 4.35 -14.70
N TYR A 316 7.92 5.05 -14.59
CA TYR A 316 7.98 6.51 -14.66
C TYR A 316 7.46 7.04 -15.99
N GLU A 317 7.92 6.49 -17.11
CA GLU A 317 7.46 6.88 -18.45
C GLU A 317 5.95 6.72 -18.63
N ARG A 318 5.40 5.57 -18.18
CA ARG A 318 3.95 5.33 -18.20
C ARG A 318 3.19 6.32 -17.33
N PHE A 319 3.69 6.63 -16.15
CA PHE A 319 3.05 7.56 -15.22
C PHE A 319 3.00 8.98 -15.82
N VAL A 320 4.12 9.47 -16.34
CA VAL A 320 4.22 10.80 -16.98
C VAL A 320 3.34 10.89 -18.23
N ALA A 321 3.37 9.87 -19.09
CA ALA A 321 2.54 9.84 -20.30
C ALA A 321 1.04 9.91 -19.96
N LYS A 322 0.59 9.19 -18.93
CA LYS A 322 -0.80 9.26 -18.45
C LYS A 322 -1.16 10.66 -17.99
N ARG A 323 -0.30 11.35 -17.23
CA ARG A 323 -0.53 12.72 -16.75
C ARG A 323 -0.63 13.72 -17.88
N SER A 324 0.30 13.70 -18.83
CA SER A 324 0.28 14.59 -19.99
C SER A 324 -1.02 14.45 -20.82
N SER A 325 -1.61 13.25 -20.84
CA SER A 325 -2.87 12.99 -21.53
C SER A 325 -4.12 13.50 -20.78
N VAL A 326 -4.03 13.65 -19.45
CA VAL A 326 -5.12 14.21 -18.63
C VAL A 326 -5.12 15.74 -18.70
N ASP A 327 -3.94 16.36 -18.63
CA ASP A 327 -3.79 17.82 -18.67
C ASP A 327 -4.12 18.42 -20.05
N ALA A 328 -4.15 17.58 -21.10
CA ALA A 328 -4.49 17.97 -22.45
C ALA A 328 -6.01 17.89 -22.78
N LYS A 329 -6.83 17.43 -21.84
CA LYS A 329 -8.29 17.35 -21.96
C LYS A 329 -8.99 18.39 -21.09
#